data_3622e8544ebaf98390bebeab808316cf
#
_entry.id   3622e8544ebaf98390bebeab808316cf
#
_cell.length_a   1.000
_cell.length_b   1.000
_cell.length_c   1.000
_cell.angle_alpha   90.00
_cell.angle_beta   90.00
_cell.angle_gamma   90.00
#
_symmetry.space_group_name_H-M   'P 1'
#
loop_
_entity.id
_entity.type
_entity.pdbx_description
1 polymer ?
#
loop_
_entity_poly.entity_id
_entity_poly.type
_entity_poly.pdbx_seq_one_letter_code
_entity_poly.pdbx_strand_id
1 'polypeptide(L)'
;MKKFLNRIIGKILFKTIPNNKSVYNFCKLLINRYNNNKNFYPSKNGEFNLINSFIKSEINQKIIFDVGCNVGEFAYFLKEKNYDGKIYLFDALKSLDLKILENKNVYFFQKLLWNKKDKISFFVDKKIKNAGTNSSFDMKQIGYETNSEKKEMNTTTLDDFMEENNIDKIDYLKIDVEGAEYRVLEGLIKNLELNKVKYIHFEYGHAAMADRKYIKDYLYLLKKYNFEMYVIIPQGLRKIEYTPYMENYFDYINLFFASRENLKLLDIKILD
;
A
#
# COMPACT_ATOMS: atom_id res chain seq x y z
N MET A 1 -31.13 -2.87 -20.82
CA MET A 1 -32.16 -2.67 -19.76
C MET A 1 -31.58 -1.97 -18.52
N LYS A 2 -30.54 -2.49 -17.87
CA LYS A 2 -29.90 -1.89 -16.66
C LYS A 2 -29.42 -0.44 -16.86
N LYS A 3 -28.73 -0.12 -17.96
CA LYS A 3 -28.26 1.25 -18.29
C LYS A 3 -29.43 2.25 -18.49
N PHE A 4 -30.53 1.80 -19.10
CA PHE A 4 -31.72 2.65 -19.33
C PHE A 4 -32.42 2.96 -17.99
N LEU A 5 -32.60 1.95 -17.14
CA LEU A 5 -33.21 2.11 -15.81
C LEU A 5 -32.39 3.06 -14.93
N ASN A 6 -31.05 2.89 -14.91
CA ASN A 6 -30.14 3.79 -14.17
C ASN A 6 -30.25 5.24 -14.67
N ARG A 7 -30.46 5.47 -15.97
CA ARG A 7 -30.63 6.81 -16.53
C ARG A 7 -31.95 7.46 -16.08
N ILE A 8 -33.05 6.68 -15.98
CA ILE A 8 -34.34 7.18 -15.48
C ILE A 8 -34.26 7.49 -13.99
N ILE A 9 -33.70 6.55 -13.21
CA ILE A 9 -33.49 6.75 -11.76
C ILE A 9 -32.62 7.99 -11.53
N GLY A 10 -31.53 8.13 -12.26
CA GLY A 10 -30.66 9.31 -12.16
C GLY A 10 -31.40 10.62 -12.42
N LYS A 11 -32.28 10.69 -13.42
CA LYS A 11 -33.09 11.89 -13.72
C LYS A 11 -34.08 12.20 -12.59
N ILE A 12 -34.70 11.19 -11.99
CA ILE A 12 -35.63 11.36 -10.87
C ILE A 12 -34.85 11.85 -9.64
N LEU A 13 -33.76 11.19 -9.28
CA LEU A 13 -32.92 11.57 -8.14
C LEU A 13 -32.38 13.01 -8.29
N PHE A 14 -31.94 13.38 -9.49
CA PHE A 14 -31.43 14.73 -9.77
C PHE A 14 -32.49 15.84 -9.52
N LYS A 15 -33.77 15.51 -9.73
CA LYS A 15 -34.88 16.46 -9.48
C LYS A 15 -35.37 16.45 -8.04
N THR A 16 -35.26 15.33 -7.34
CA THR A 16 -35.87 15.13 -6.02
C THR A 16 -34.90 15.26 -4.86
N ILE A 17 -33.63 14.96 -5.08
CA ILE A 17 -32.62 15.08 -4.03
C ILE A 17 -32.14 16.53 -3.93
N PRO A 18 -32.21 17.15 -2.74
CA PRO A 18 -31.72 18.50 -2.55
C PRO A 18 -30.21 18.65 -2.84
N ASN A 19 -29.82 19.68 -3.58
CA ASN A 19 -28.42 20.02 -3.80
C ASN A 19 -27.88 20.81 -2.61
N ASN A 20 -27.48 20.10 -1.56
CA ASN A 20 -26.93 20.71 -0.35
C ASN A 20 -25.79 19.88 0.26
N LYS A 21 -25.07 20.49 1.21
CA LYS A 21 -23.89 19.91 1.86
C LYS A 21 -24.21 18.62 2.63
N SER A 22 -25.40 18.49 3.18
CA SER A 22 -25.79 17.29 3.94
C SER A 22 -25.92 16.07 3.02
N VAL A 23 -26.57 16.24 1.87
CA VAL A 23 -26.66 15.18 0.85
C VAL A 23 -25.29 14.83 0.30
N TYR A 24 -24.45 15.83 -0.01
CA TYR A 24 -23.07 15.58 -0.43
C TYR A 24 -22.30 14.76 0.61
N ASN A 25 -22.35 15.14 1.87
CA ASN A 25 -21.66 14.43 2.94
C ASN A 25 -22.17 13.00 3.09
N PHE A 26 -23.48 12.79 3.00
CA PHE A 26 -24.07 11.45 3.05
C PHE A 26 -23.61 10.57 1.88
N CYS A 27 -23.63 11.08 0.65
CA CYS A 27 -23.11 10.36 -0.52
C CYS A 27 -21.61 10.02 -0.35
N LYS A 28 -20.82 10.96 0.17
CA LYS A 28 -19.41 10.74 0.45
C LYS A 28 -19.19 9.61 1.48
N LEU A 29 -20.00 9.54 2.54
CA LEU A 29 -19.94 8.42 3.50
C LEU A 29 -20.22 7.08 2.84
N LEU A 30 -21.22 6.99 1.96
CA LEU A 30 -21.52 5.76 1.22
C LEU A 30 -20.37 5.34 0.31
N ILE A 31 -19.79 6.30 -0.43
CA ILE A 31 -18.62 6.06 -1.29
C ILE A 31 -17.42 5.59 -0.46
N ASN A 32 -17.14 6.26 0.66
CA ASN A 32 -16.04 5.89 1.54
C ASN A 32 -16.24 4.48 2.10
N ARG A 33 -17.46 4.15 2.53
CA ARG A 33 -17.78 2.81 3.02
C ARG A 33 -17.62 1.74 1.93
N TYR A 34 -18.09 2.02 0.71
CA TYR A 34 -17.96 1.11 -0.42
C TYR A 34 -16.49 0.89 -0.80
N ASN A 35 -15.69 1.95 -0.84
CA ASN A 35 -14.28 1.87 -1.23
C ASN A 35 -13.35 1.46 -0.08
N ASN A 36 -13.86 1.30 1.15
CA ASN A 36 -13.06 1.11 2.35
C ASN A 36 -12.08 2.25 2.62
N ASN A 37 -12.40 3.47 2.16
CA ASN A 37 -11.59 4.66 2.35
C ASN A 37 -11.43 5.02 3.84
N LYS A 38 -10.24 5.50 4.22
CA LYS A 38 -9.93 6.00 5.57
C LYS A 38 -10.20 4.99 6.68
N ASN A 39 -10.14 3.72 6.37
CA ASN A 39 -10.24 2.65 7.34
C ASN A 39 -8.84 2.22 7.80
N PHE A 40 -8.24 3.03 8.66
CA PHE A 40 -6.83 2.93 9.08
C PHE A 40 -6.53 1.75 10.02
N TYR A 41 -7.53 1.00 10.46
CA TYR A 41 -7.33 -0.11 11.40
C TYR A 41 -7.16 -1.44 10.64
N PRO A 42 -5.95 -2.05 10.60
CA PRO A 42 -5.69 -3.32 9.90
C PRO A 42 -6.60 -4.47 10.32
N SER A 43 -7.05 -4.46 11.59
CA SER A 43 -8.01 -5.44 12.12
C SER A 43 -9.43 -5.27 11.58
N LYS A 44 -9.77 -4.12 10.97
CA LYS A 44 -11.11 -3.79 10.50
C LYS A 44 -11.17 -3.54 8.99
N ASN A 45 -10.05 -3.18 8.37
CA ASN A 45 -10.02 -2.82 6.95
C ASN A 45 -9.84 -4.04 6.02
N GLY A 46 -9.51 -5.22 6.55
CA GLY A 46 -9.31 -6.45 5.79
C GLY A 46 -7.85 -6.88 5.63
N GLU A 47 -6.88 -6.03 5.98
CA GLU A 47 -5.46 -6.35 5.87
C GLU A 47 -5.10 -7.61 6.65
N PHE A 48 -5.54 -7.71 7.92
CA PHE A 48 -5.25 -8.88 8.74
C PHE A 48 -5.86 -10.17 8.18
N ASN A 49 -7.01 -10.09 7.51
CA ASN A 49 -7.61 -11.26 6.84
C ASN A 49 -6.76 -11.71 5.66
N LEU A 50 -6.28 -10.76 4.84
CA LEU A 50 -5.41 -11.03 3.72
C LEU A 50 -4.09 -11.66 4.18
N ILE A 51 -3.45 -11.08 5.20
CA ILE A 51 -2.19 -11.60 5.73
C ILE A 51 -2.36 -12.98 6.37
N ASN A 52 -3.46 -13.22 7.08
CA ASN A 52 -3.76 -14.54 7.63
C ASN A 52 -3.92 -15.59 6.51
N SER A 53 -4.57 -15.23 5.40
CA SER A 53 -4.69 -16.10 4.24
C SER A 53 -3.29 -16.40 3.62
N PHE A 54 -2.44 -15.37 3.51
CA PHE A 54 -1.06 -15.55 3.05
C PHE A 54 -0.24 -16.45 4.00
N ILE A 55 -0.32 -16.26 5.31
CA ILE A 55 0.38 -17.09 6.30
C ILE A 55 -0.02 -18.56 6.16
N LYS A 56 -1.29 -18.84 5.94
CA LYS A 56 -1.84 -20.20 5.81
C LYS A 56 -1.59 -20.82 4.44
N SER A 57 -1.21 -20.06 3.42
CA SER A 57 -0.97 -20.58 2.08
C SER A 57 0.18 -21.60 2.06
N GLU A 58 0.19 -22.48 1.06
CA GLU A 58 1.19 -23.56 0.92
C GLU A 58 2.57 -23.09 0.38
N ILE A 59 2.85 -21.79 0.44
CA ILE A 59 4.14 -21.24 -0.01
C ILE A 59 5.21 -21.62 1.01
N ASN A 60 6.23 -22.33 0.57
CA ASN A 60 7.37 -22.70 1.42
C ASN A 60 8.39 -21.56 1.55
N GLN A 61 9.06 -21.47 2.70
CA GLN A 61 10.12 -20.49 2.97
C GLN A 61 9.72 -19.07 2.55
N LYS A 62 8.58 -18.61 3.07
CA LYS A 62 8.02 -17.30 2.77
C LYS A 62 8.96 -16.17 3.18
N ILE A 63 9.09 -15.19 2.32
CA ILE A 63 9.88 -13.98 2.54
C ILE A 63 8.94 -12.77 2.44
N ILE A 64 8.88 -11.99 3.52
CA ILE A 64 8.11 -10.75 3.60
C ILE A 64 9.07 -9.56 3.62
N PHE A 65 8.77 -8.55 2.81
CA PHE A 65 9.36 -7.23 2.90
C PHE A 65 8.31 -6.24 3.38
N ASP A 66 8.64 -5.47 4.41
CA ASP A 66 7.82 -4.39 4.97
C ASP A 66 8.60 -3.08 4.83
N VAL A 67 8.23 -2.28 3.84
CA VAL A 67 8.90 -1.03 3.47
C VAL A 67 8.11 0.14 4.04
N GLY A 68 8.74 0.90 4.94
CA GLY A 68 8.07 1.88 5.79
C GLY A 68 7.53 1.23 7.05
N CYS A 69 8.32 0.36 7.70
CA CYS A 69 7.87 -0.44 8.83
C CYS A 69 7.59 0.36 10.11
N ASN A 70 7.98 1.62 10.18
CA ASN A 70 7.79 2.51 11.31
C ASN A 70 8.17 1.83 12.65
N VAL A 71 7.24 1.68 13.58
CA VAL A 71 7.49 1.02 14.89
C VAL A 71 7.44 -0.52 14.82
N GLY A 72 7.10 -1.12 13.67
CA GLY A 72 7.08 -2.56 13.46
C GLY A 72 5.74 -3.25 13.75
N GLU A 73 4.61 -2.53 13.76
CA GLU A 73 3.29 -3.10 14.06
C GLU A 73 2.95 -4.31 13.18
N PHE A 74 3.26 -4.23 11.90
CA PHE A 74 3.01 -5.32 10.97
C PHE A 74 3.85 -6.57 11.31
N ALA A 75 5.11 -6.40 11.67
CA ALA A 75 5.98 -7.49 12.09
C ALA A 75 5.51 -8.12 13.41
N TYR A 76 5.04 -7.33 14.37
CA TYR A 76 4.43 -7.84 15.60
C TYR A 76 3.21 -8.70 15.29
N PHE A 77 2.31 -8.22 14.44
CA PHE A 77 1.15 -9.01 14.02
C PHE A 77 1.55 -10.35 13.39
N LEU A 78 2.56 -10.38 12.51
CA LEU A 78 3.07 -11.61 11.92
C LEU A 78 3.56 -12.60 13.00
N LYS A 79 4.27 -12.10 14.01
CA LYS A 79 4.78 -12.93 15.10
C LYS A 79 3.66 -13.45 16.02
N GLU A 80 2.65 -12.66 16.30
CA GLU A 80 1.44 -13.12 17.01
C GLU A 80 0.73 -14.25 16.26
N LYS A 81 0.83 -14.31 14.94
CA LYS A 81 0.30 -15.39 14.10
C LYS A 81 1.26 -16.55 13.90
N ASN A 82 2.34 -16.61 14.68
CA ASN A 82 3.38 -17.65 14.61
C ASN A 82 4.02 -17.75 13.21
N TYR A 83 4.15 -16.62 12.51
CA TYR A 83 4.85 -16.62 11.24
C TYR A 83 6.35 -16.89 11.45
N ASP A 84 6.87 -17.91 10.80
CA ASP A 84 8.25 -18.42 10.97
C ASP A 84 9.18 -18.08 9.78
N GLY A 85 8.63 -17.51 8.71
CA GLY A 85 9.41 -17.05 7.55
C GLY A 85 10.27 -15.82 7.86
N LYS A 86 11.08 -15.42 6.87
CA LYS A 86 11.95 -14.25 6.98
C LYS A 86 11.14 -12.96 6.80
N ILE A 87 11.40 -11.97 7.65
CA ILE A 87 10.80 -10.65 7.60
C ILE A 87 11.94 -9.62 7.49
N TYR A 88 11.94 -8.87 6.40
CA TYR A 88 12.87 -7.78 6.15
C TYR A 88 12.14 -6.45 6.31
N LEU A 89 12.55 -5.68 7.31
CA LEU A 89 11.96 -4.41 7.68
C LEU A 89 12.83 -3.27 7.18
N PHE A 90 12.23 -2.29 6.51
CA PHE A 90 12.93 -1.12 6.00
C PHE A 90 12.25 0.14 6.49
N ASP A 91 13.06 1.09 6.97
CA ASP A 91 12.60 2.44 7.26
C ASP A 91 13.75 3.43 7.05
N ALA A 92 13.42 4.64 6.63
CA ALA A 92 14.39 5.74 6.52
C ALA A 92 14.90 6.18 7.88
N LEU A 93 14.06 6.06 8.91
CA LEU A 93 14.35 6.44 10.29
C LEU A 93 14.50 5.20 11.18
N LYS A 94 15.16 5.39 12.31
CA LYS A 94 15.29 4.34 13.33
C LYS A 94 14.15 4.47 14.34
N SER A 95 12.91 4.28 13.88
CA SER A 95 11.69 4.36 14.72
C SER A 95 11.27 3.01 15.30
N LEU A 96 11.85 1.91 14.82
CA LEU A 96 11.49 0.54 15.15
C LEU A 96 11.62 0.26 16.64
N ASP A 97 10.63 -0.41 17.22
CA ASP A 97 10.77 -1.06 18.52
C ASP A 97 11.73 -2.24 18.38
N LEU A 98 12.92 -2.09 19.00
CA LEU A 98 14.01 -3.05 18.86
C LEU A 98 13.69 -4.45 19.45
N LYS A 99 12.68 -4.57 20.29
CA LYS A 99 12.23 -5.86 20.84
C LYS A 99 11.79 -6.84 19.76
N ILE A 100 11.28 -6.33 18.62
CA ILE A 100 10.89 -7.20 17.51
C ILE A 100 12.10 -7.96 16.94
N LEU A 101 13.30 -7.41 17.04
CA LEU A 101 14.55 -8.01 16.56
C LEU A 101 15.05 -9.17 17.42
N GLU A 102 14.50 -9.37 18.63
CA GLU A 102 14.76 -10.57 19.45
C GLU A 102 14.19 -11.84 18.79
N ASN A 103 13.25 -11.67 17.85
CA ASN A 103 12.71 -12.77 17.08
C ASN A 103 13.68 -13.20 16.00
N LYS A 104 13.97 -14.50 15.92
CA LYS A 104 14.70 -15.09 14.80
C LYS A 104 13.98 -14.78 13.50
N ASN A 105 14.72 -14.58 12.41
CA ASN A 105 14.19 -14.31 11.08
C ASN A 105 13.56 -12.91 10.88
N VAL A 106 13.77 -11.97 11.81
CA VAL A 106 13.41 -10.55 11.62
C VAL A 106 14.68 -9.73 11.46
N TYR A 107 14.77 -8.99 10.37
CA TYR A 107 15.94 -8.21 10.00
C TYR A 107 15.52 -6.76 9.73
N PHE A 108 16.20 -5.79 10.31
CA PHE A 108 15.93 -4.36 10.10
C PHE A 108 17.07 -3.67 9.36
N PHE A 109 16.69 -2.88 8.37
CA PHE A 109 17.60 -2.08 7.57
C PHE A 109 17.14 -0.63 7.57
N GLN A 110 17.94 0.23 8.19
CA GLN A 110 17.71 1.67 8.08
C GLN A 110 18.13 2.13 6.69
N LYS A 111 17.20 2.10 5.75
CA LYS A 111 17.41 2.45 4.33
C LYS A 111 16.21 3.21 3.79
N LEU A 112 16.47 4.27 3.03
CA LEU A 112 15.47 4.95 2.22
C LEU A 112 15.44 4.28 0.84
N LEU A 113 14.37 3.56 0.57
CA LEU A 113 14.17 2.84 -0.70
C LEU A 113 13.59 3.80 -1.76
N TRP A 114 14.15 3.72 -2.96
CA TRP A 114 13.84 4.63 -4.07
C TRP A 114 14.02 3.93 -5.42
N ASN A 115 13.83 4.67 -6.53
CA ASN A 115 13.99 4.12 -7.88
C ASN A 115 15.45 4.06 -8.39
N LYS A 116 16.38 4.66 -7.69
CA LYS A 116 17.82 4.65 -8.00
C LYS A 116 18.65 4.99 -6.77
N LYS A 117 19.94 4.69 -6.82
CA LYS A 117 20.91 5.20 -5.83
C LYS A 117 21.11 6.69 -6.10
N ASP A 118 20.81 7.52 -5.10
CA ASP A 118 20.89 8.98 -5.17
C ASP A 118 20.96 9.57 -3.76
N LYS A 119 21.01 10.88 -3.67
CA LYS A 119 20.86 11.63 -2.43
C LYS A 119 19.65 12.56 -2.57
N ILE A 120 18.62 12.30 -1.79
CA ILE A 120 17.36 13.04 -1.90
C ILE A 120 16.98 13.69 -0.57
N SER A 121 16.07 14.65 -0.64
CA SER A 121 15.45 15.25 0.53
C SER A 121 14.46 14.31 1.17
N PHE A 122 14.48 14.22 2.50
CA PHE A 122 13.50 13.51 3.31
C PHE A 122 12.99 14.46 4.40
N PHE A 123 11.67 14.49 4.60
CA PHE A 123 10.99 15.42 5.49
C PHE A 123 10.51 14.67 6.73
N VAL A 124 11.06 15.05 7.89
CA VAL A 124 10.77 14.44 9.19
C VAL A 124 9.89 15.38 10.01
N ASP A 125 8.71 14.92 10.42
CA ASP A 125 7.83 15.72 11.28
C ASP A 125 8.44 15.90 12.68
N LYS A 126 8.48 17.16 13.15
CA LYS A 126 9.05 17.52 14.46
C LYS A 126 8.07 17.33 15.62
N LYS A 127 6.77 17.32 15.35
CA LYS A 127 5.73 17.29 16.39
C LYS A 127 5.44 15.89 16.90
N ILE A 128 5.57 14.89 16.05
CA ILE A 128 5.17 13.54 16.37
C ILE A 128 6.36 12.62 16.07
N LYS A 129 7.07 12.21 17.12
CA LYS A 129 8.03 11.11 17.02
C LYS A 129 7.25 9.87 16.53
N ASN A 130 7.60 9.32 15.40
CA ASN A 130 6.89 8.20 14.74
C ASN A 130 5.55 8.58 14.07
N ALA A 131 5.39 9.82 13.61
CA ALA A 131 4.25 10.18 12.78
C ALA A 131 4.33 9.42 11.45
N GLY A 132 3.22 8.80 11.05
CA GLY A 132 3.03 8.32 9.69
C GLY A 132 2.97 9.44 8.65
N THR A 133 3.68 10.54 8.87
CA THR A 133 3.74 11.73 8.01
C THR A 133 5.16 12.05 7.55
N ASN A 134 6.13 11.16 7.87
CA ASN A 134 7.49 11.29 7.35
C ASN A 134 7.53 10.86 5.89
N SER A 135 8.01 11.71 5.01
CA SER A 135 7.91 11.49 3.56
C SER A 135 9.15 11.96 2.81
N SER A 136 9.38 11.38 1.64
CA SER A 136 10.35 11.89 0.67
C SER A 136 9.86 13.15 -0.05
N PHE A 137 8.64 13.59 0.21
CA PHE A 137 8.04 14.77 -0.37
C PHE A 137 7.66 15.80 0.68
N ASP A 138 7.76 17.08 0.33
CA ASP A 138 7.21 18.14 1.18
C ASP A 138 5.67 18.15 1.08
N MET A 139 5.03 17.57 2.08
CA MET A 139 3.58 17.42 2.14
C MET A 139 2.82 18.77 2.19
N LYS A 140 3.51 19.87 2.48
CA LYS A 140 2.92 21.22 2.35
C LYS A 140 2.51 21.55 0.94
N GLN A 141 3.20 20.98 -0.07
CA GLN A 141 2.88 21.21 -1.48
C GLN A 141 1.50 20.69 -1.90
N ILE A 142 0.95 19.77 -1.12
CA ILE A 142 -0.40 19.20 -1.33
C ILE A 142 -1.38 19.61 -0.22
N GLY A 143 -1.07 20.66 0.55
CA GLY A 143 -1.97 21.27 1.51
C GLY A 143 -1.98 20.69 2.93
N TYR A 144 -1.02 19.83 3.28
CA TYR A 144 -0.89 19.36 4.65
C TYR A 144 -0.15 20.38 5.52
N GLU A 145 -0.69 20.65 6.69
CA GLU A 145 -0.01 21.45 7.71
C GLU A 145 1.02 20.56 8.44
N THR A 146 2.28 20.57 7.97
CA THR A 146 3.36 19.83 8.60
C THR A 146 4.41 20.78 9.18
N ASN A 147 5.01 20.38 10.29
CA ASN A 147 6.20 21.05 10.85
C ASN A 147 7.43 20.14 10.65
N SER A 148 7.77 19.92 9.40
CA SER A 148 8.85 18.99 9.02
C SER A 148 10.20 19.67 8.94
N GLU A 149 11.24 18.92 9.30
CA GLU A 149 12.65 19.21 9.05
C GLU A 149 13.10 18.46 7.80
N LYS A 150 13.76 19.18 6.90
CA LYS A 150 14.36 18.58 5.71
C LYS A 150 15.73 17.98 6.06
N LYS A 151 15.93 16.71 5.69
CA LYS A 151 17.22 16.00 5.81
C LYS A 151 17.61 15.45 4.44
N GLU A 152 18.90 15.45 4.15
CA GLU A 152 19.43 14.78 2.96
C GLU A 152 19.76 13.33 3.32
N MET A 153 19.25 12.38 2.55
CA MET A 153 19.44 10.94 2.79
C MET A 153 19.84 10.20 1.51
N ASN A 154 20.74 9.25 1.68
CA ASN A 154 21.11 8.37 0.57
C ASN A 154 20.02 7.32 0.34
N THR A 155 19.75 7.05 -0.93
CA THR A 155 18.77 6.04 -1.35
C THR A 155 19.44 4.80 -1.89
N THR A 156 18.69 3.70 -1.91
CA THR A 156 19.00 2.47 -2.63
C THR A 156 17.73 1.91 -3.28
N THR A 157 17.88 0.93 -4.16
CA THR A 157 16.74 0.25 -4.77
C THR A 157 16.46 -1.10 -4.09
N LEU A 158 15.25 -1.64 -4.24
CA LEU A 158 14.97 -3.00 -3.82
C LEU A 158 15.74 -4.01 -4.68
N ASP A 159 15.93 -3.73 -5.97
CA ASP A 159 16.73 -4.58 -6.86
C ASP A 159 18.17 -4.72 -6.37
N ASP A 160 18.83 -3.59 -6.06
CA ASP A 160 20.20 -3.60 -5.52
C ASP A 160 20.26 -4.32 -4.16
N PHE A 161 19.28 -4.04 -3.28
CA PHE A 161 19.24 -4.68 -1.96
C PHE A 161 19.13 -6.19 -2.05
N MET A 162 18.26 -6.70 -2.92
CA MET A 162 18.10 -8.14 -3.13
C MET A 162 19.38 -8.78 -3.68
N GLU A 163 20.04 -8.12 -4.63
CA GLU A 163 21.30 -8.58 -5.20
C GLU A 163 22.44 -8.59 -4.16
N GLU A 164 22.63 -7.50 -3.42
CA GLU A 164 23.65 -7.35 -2.37
C GLU A 164 23.51 -8.39 -1.24
N ASN A 165 22.28 -8.82 -0.95
CA ASN A 165 21.97 -9.74 0.15
C ASN A 165 21.65 -11.18 -0.31
N ASN A 166 21.83 -11.49 -1.59
CA ASN A 166 21.53 -12.79 -2.20
C ASN A 166 20.10 -13.28 -1.90
N ILE A 167 19.11 -12.38 -2.08
CA ILE A 167 17.70 -12.69 -1.89
C ILE A 167 17.07 -12.96 -3.25
N ASP A 168 16.58 -14.18 -3.44
CA ASP A 168 16.10 -14.63 -4.73
C ASP A 168 14.65 -14.26 -5.04
N LYS A 169 13.83 -13.98 -4.01
CA LYS A 169 12.39 -13.72 -4.18
C LYS A 169 11.83 -12.86 -3.06
N ILE A 170 10.69 -12.26 -3.33
CA ILE A 170 9.78 -11.64 -2.35
C ILE A 170 8.43 -12.33 -2.49
N ASP A 171 7.98 -13.04 -1.46
CA ASP A 171 6.65 -13.64 -1.50
C ASP A 171 5.56 -12.63 -1.17
N TYR A 172 5.83 -11.67 -0.27
CA TYR A 172 4.90 -10.57 0.05
C TYR A 172 5.66 -9.27 0.27
N LEU A 173 5.32 -8.25 -0.49
CA LEU A 173 5.87 -6.90 -0.39
C LEU A 173 4.77 -5.96 0.13
N LYS A 174 4.93 -5.45 1.36
CA LYS A 174 4.15 -4.32 1.87
C LYS A 174 4.95 -3.04 1.66
N ILE A 175 4.32 -1.99 1.16
CA ILE A 175 4.93 -0.66 0.99
C ILE A 175 4.01 0.37 1.64
N ASP A 176 4.56 1.17 2.53
CA ASP A 176 3.84 2.20 3.28
C ASP A 176 4.81 3.34 3.60
N VAL A 177 5.09 4.16 2.59
CA VAL A 177 6.18 5.15 2.59
C VAL A 177 5.70 6.58 2.33
N GLU A 178 4.40 6.80 2.59
CA GLU A 178 3.80 8.12 2.60
C GLU A 178 4.02 8.90 1.29
N GLY A 179 3.63 8.26 0.17
CA GLY A 179 3.58 8.86 -1.16
C GLY A 179 4.72 8.48 -2.11
N ALA A 180 5.72 7.74 -1.64
CA ALA A 180 6.84 7.29 -2.46
C ALA A 180 6.72 5.84 -2.97
N GLU A 181 5.55 5.21 -2.82
CA GLU A 181 5.28 3.81 -3.19
C GLU A 181 5.65 3.52 -4.64
N TYR A 182 5.32 4.45 -5.53
CA TYR A 182 5.64 4.31 -6.96
C TYR A 182 7.16 4.28 -7.20
N ARG A 183 7.93 5.09 -6.46
CA ARG A 183 9.39 5.13 -6.55
C ARG A 183 10.04 3.85 -6.06
N VAL A 184 9.50 3.27 -4.99
CA VAL A 184 9.94 1.96 -4.49
C VAL A 184 9.68 0.88 -5.53
N LEU A 185 8.51 0.88 -6.18
CA LEU A 185 8.16 -0.07 -7.25
C LEU A 185 9.04 0.12 -8.50
N GLU A 186 9.38 1.35 -8.89
CA GLU A 186 10.35 1.61 -9.95
C GLU A 186 11.74 1.05 -9.63
N GLY A 187 12.12 0.98 -8.35
CA GLY A 187 13.37 0.40 -7.88
C GLY A 187 13.35 -1.14 -7.78
N LEU A 188 12.30 -1.80 -8.25
CA LEU A 188 12.10 -3.26 -8.19
C LEU A 188 11.89 -3.88 -9.58
N ILE A 189 12.06 -3.13 -10.65
CA ILE A 189 11.68 -3.54 -12.01
C ILE A 189 12.39 -4.81 -12.47
N LYS A 190 13.69 -4.96 -12.20
CA LYS A 190 14.46 -6.15 -12.56
C LYS A 190 13.86 -7.43 -11.95
N ASN A 191 13.48 -7.39 -10.68
CA ASN A 191 12.87 -8.55 -10.00
C ASN A 191 11.40 -8.76 -10.38
N LEU A 192 10.66 -7.72 -10.77
CA LEU A 192 9.33 -7.85 -11.38
C LEU A 192 9.41 -8.54 -12.75
N GLU A 193 10.35 -8.16 -13.61
CA GLU A 193 10.60 -8.79 -14.92
C GLU A 193 10.97 -10.27 -14.79
N LEU A 194 11.70 -10.62 -13.74
CA LEU A 194 12.11 -12.01 -13.45
C LEU A 194 11.03 -12.81 -12.70
N ASN A 195 9.82 -12.25 -12.50
CA ASN A 195 8.70 -12.87 -11.74
C ASN A 195 9.10 -13.31 -10.32
N LYS A 196 10.00 -12.57 -9.67
CA LYS A 196 10.48 -12.87 -8.32
C LYS A 196 9.62 -12.29 -7.20
N VAL A 197 8.57 -11.56 -7.52
CA VAL A 197 7.63 -10.95 -6.57
C VAL A 197 6.25 -11.55 -6.77
N LYS A 198 5.63 -12.09 -5.70
CA LYS A 198 4.31 -12.75 -5.81
C LYS A 198 3.15 -11.83 -5.47
N TYR A 199 3.23 -11.12 -4.35
CA TYR A 199 2.18 -10.24 -3.85
C TYR A 199 2.74 -8.88 -3.54
N ILE A 200 2.01 -7.83 -3.90
CA ILE A 200 2.33 -6.44 -3.62
C ILE A 200 1.13 -5.80 -2.94
N HIS A 201 1.34 -5.17 -1.80
CA HIS A 201 0.35 -4.47 -1.03
C HIS A 201 0.88 -3.09 -0.65
N PHE A 202 0.12 -2.04 -0.90
CA PHE A 202 0.47 -0.70 -0.46
C PHE A 202 -0.76 0.17 -0.17
N GLU A 203 -0.58 1.16 0.71
CA GLU A 203 -1.57 2.19 0.92
C GLU A 203 -1.49 3.24 -0.20
N TYR A 204 -2.63 3.52 -0.84
CA TYR A 204 -2.77 4.62 -1.79
C TYR A 204 -3.60 5.73 -1.16
N GLY A 205 -3.04 6.92 -1.13
CA GLY A 205 -3.69 8.10 -0.56
C GLY A 205 -3.24 9.39 -1.23
N HIS A 206 -3.65 10.51 -0.65
CA HIS A 206 -3.31 11.83 -1.16
C HIS A 206 -1.81 12.11 -1.19
N ALA A 207 -1.01 11.41 -0.38
CA ALA A 207 0.44 11.52 -0.39
C ALA A 207 1.05 11.22 -1.78
N ALA A 208 0.44 10.31 -2.55
CA ALA A 208 0.87 10.01 -3.93
C ALA A 208 0.75 11.22 -4.88
N MET A 209 -0.09 12.22 -4.55
CA MET A 209 -0.20 13.47 -5.32
C MET A 209 1.10 14.28 -5.27
N ALA A 210 1.87 14.19 -4.19
CA ALA A 210 3.16 14.87 -4.09
C ALA A 210 4.17 14.32 -5.11
N ASP A 211 4.11 13.04 -5.43
CA ASP A 211 4.86 12.41 -6.54
C ASP A 211 4.16 12.53 -7.90
N ARG A 212 3.00 13.18 -7.97
CA ARG A 212 2.16 13.27 -9.20
C ARG A 212 1.83 11.89 -9.76
N LYS A 213 1.62 10.91 -8.88
CA LYS A 213 1.24 9.55 -9.24
C LYS A 213 -0.21 9.28 -8.91
N TYR A 214 -0.86 8.61 -9.84
CA TYR A 214 -2.28 8.27 -9.80
C TYR A 214 -2.44 6.76 -9.85
N ILE A 215 -3.60 6.25 -9.49
CA ILE A 215 -3.90 4.81 -9.51
C ILE A 215 -3.58 4.18 -10.87
N LYS A 216 -3.87 4.89 -11.96
CA LYS A 216 -3.54 4.43 -13.31
C LYS A 216 -2.05 4.12 -13.51
N ASP A 217 -1.16 4.92 -12.88
CA ASP A 217 0.28 4.77 -13.07
C ASP A 217 0.76 3.46 -12.44
N TYR A 218 0.30 3.15 -11.21
CA TYR A 218 0.57 1.88 -10.54
C TYR A 218 0.00 0.69 -11.32
N LEU A 219 -1.25 0.81 -11.78
CA LEU A 219 -1.88 -0.23 -12.59
C LEU A 219 -1.11 -0.50 -13.87
N TYR A 220 -0.74 0.53 -14.62
CA TYR A 220 -0.01 0.36 -15.89
C TYR A 220 1.40 -0.19 -15.67
N LEU A 221 2.07 0.21 -14.58
CA LEU A 221 3.37 -0.35 -14.22
C LEU A 221 3.24 -1.85 -13.96
N LEU A 222 2.37 -2.24 -13.02
CA LEU A 222 2.29 -3.61 -12.54
C LEU A 222 1.60 -4.57 -13.51
N LYS A 223 0.69 -4.07 -14.35
CA LYS A 223 0.04 -4.86 -15.40
C LYS A 223 1.02 -5.44 -16.42
N LYS A 224 2.15 -4.77 -16.68
CA LYS A 224 3.22 -5.28 -17.56
C LYS A 224 3.81 -6.60 -17.04
N TYR A 225 3.71 -6.83 -15.74
CA TYR A 225 4.26 -8.01 -15.04
C TYR A 225 3.14 -8.96 -14.59
N ASN A 226 1.99 -8.97 -15.29
CA ASN A 226 0.84 -9.85 -15.06
C ASN A 226 0.13 -9.66 -13.71
N PHE A 227 0.27 -8.53 -13.04
CA PHE A 227 -0.49 -8.23 -11.84
C PHE A 227 -1.88 -7.67 -12.17
N GLU A 228 -2.89 -8.17 -11.46
CA GLU A 228 -4.23 -7.59 -11.41
C GLU A 228 -4.39 -6.80 -10.11
N MET A 229 -5.22 -5.74 -10.16
CA MET A 229 -5.43 -4.82 -9.04
C MET A 229 -6.70 -5.16 -8.26
N TYR A 230 -6.58 -5.14 -6.95
CA TYR A 230 -7.65 -5.35 -5.99
C TYR A 230 -7.64 -4.29 -4.91
N VAL A 231 -8.81 -3.92 -4.37
CA VAL A 231 -8.93 -3.20 -3.11
C VAL A 231 -9.09 -4.20 -1.98
N ILE A 232 -8.34 -4.03 -0.91
CA ILE A 232 -8.51 -4.79 0.32
C ILE A 232 -9.75 -4.24 1.04
N ILE A 233 -10.69 -5.11 1.35
CA ILE A 233 -11.92 -4.78 2.08
C ILE A 233 -12.15 -5.79 3.21
N PRO A 234 -12.94 -5.46 4.24
CA PRO A 234 -13.14 -6.36 5.38
C PRO A 234 -13.60 -7.78 5.01
N GLN A 235 -14.30 -7.92 3.88
CA GLN A 235 -14.85 -9.21 3.42
C GLN A 235 -13.91 -10.01 2.50
N GLY A 236 -12.73 -9.45 2.16
CA GLY A 236 -11.77 -10.08 1.26
C GLY A 236 -11.13 -9.09 0.29
N LEU A 237 -11.07 -9.46 -0.98
CA LEU A 237 -10.55 -8.64 -2.06
C LEU A 237 -11.65 -8.27 -3.04
N ARG A 238 -11.73 -7.02 -3.45
CA ARG A 238 -12.60 -6.59 -4.55
C ARG A 238 -11.76 -6.28 -5.76
N LYS A 239 -12.02 -6.98 -6.86
CA LYS A 239 -11.36 -6.73 -8.14
C LYS A 239 -11.74 -5.34 -8.66
N ILE A 240 -10.75 -4.63 -9.20
CA ILE A 240 -10.93 -3.28 -9.73
C ILE A 240 -10.65 -3.27 -11.23
N GLU A 241 -11.63 -2.80 -11.99
CA GLU A 241 -11.44 -2.34 -13.35
C GLU A 241 -11.28 -0.82 -13.32
N TYR A 242 -10.12 -0.33 -13.70
CA TYR A 242 -9.81 1.10 -13.61
C TYR A 242 -10.76 1.94 -14.46
N THR A 243 -11.26 2.99 -13.86
CA THR A 243 -11.91 4.11 -14.54
C THR A 243 -11.34 5.44 -14.03
N PRO A 244 -11.27 6.51 -14.86
CA PRO A 244 -10.74 7.81 -14.42
C PRO A 244 -11.45 8.41 -13.20
N TYR A 245 -12.70 8.02 -12.94
CA TYR A 245 -13.46 8.47 -11.77
C TYR A 245 -12.89 7.97 -10.45
N MET A 246 -12.10 6.89 -10.47
CA MET A 246 -11.49 6.33 -9.25
C MET A 246 -10.49 7.28 -8.63
N GLU A 247 -9.81 8.10 -9.43
CA GLU A 247 -8.87 9.11 -8.95
C GLU A 247 -9.53 10.15 -8.02
N ASN A 248 -10.87 10.32 -8.12
CA ASN A 248 -11.63 11.25 -7.29
C ASN A 248 -12.24 10.60 -6.05
N TYR A 249 -12.32 9.26 -6.00
CA TYR A 249 -13.07 8.55 -4.98
C TYR A 249 -12.23 7.70 -4.06
N PHE A 250 -11.01 7.37 -4.47
CA PHE A 250 -10.08 6.63 -3.61
C PHE A 250 -9.30 7.62 -2.75
N ASP A 251 -9.35 7.37 -1.44
CA ASP A 251 -8.77 8.24 -0.44
C ASP A 251 -8.34 7.39 0.76
N TYR A 252 -7.04 7.14 0.87
CA TYR A 252 -6.44 6.23 1.85
C TYR A 252 -7.09 4.85 1.81
N ILE A 253 -6.73 4.08 0.78
CA ILE A 253 -7.15 2.70 0.58
C ILE A 253 -5.96 1.78 0.49
N ASN A 254 -6.15 0.53 0.90
CA ASN A 254 -5.16 -0.49 0.71
C ASN A 254 -5.38 -1.20 -0.63
N LEU A 255 -4.39 -1.09 -1.52
CA LEU A 255 -4.34 -1.77 -2.80
C LEU A 255 -3.51 -3.05 -2.70
N PHE A 256 -4.01 -4.09 -3.34
CA PHE A 256 -3.34 -5.38 -3.45
C PHE A 256 -3.19 -5.80 -4.90
N PHE A 257 -2.03 -6.30 -5.25
CA PHE A 257 -1.71 -6.76 -6.59
C PHE A 257 -1.19 -8.19 -6.56
N ALA A 258 -1.75 -9.01 -7.42
CA ALA A 258 -1.36 -10.41 -7.59
C ALA A 258 -1.66 -10.87 -9.03
N SER A 259 -0.90 -11.85 -9.53
CA SER A 259 -1.32 -12.58 -10.71
C SER A 259 -2.50 -13.50 -10.37
N ARG A 260 -3.30 -13.89 -11.38
CA ARG A 260 -4.42 -14.83 -11.17
C ARG A 260 -3.96 -16.18 -10.60
N GLU A 261 -2.77 -16.61 -10.97
CA GLU A 261 -2.20 -17.87 -10.50
C GLU A 261 -1.84 -17.78 -9.02
N ASN A 262 -1.12 -16.71 -8.63
CA ASN A 262 -0.76 -16.49 -7.24
C ASN A 262 -1.99 -16.29 -6.36
N LEU A 263 -3.02 -15.62 -6.87
CA LEU A 263 -4.24 -15.36 -6.12
C LEU A 263 -4.96 -16.65 -5.71
N LYS A 264 -4.91 -17.71 -6.52
CA LYS A 264 -5.50 -19.03 -6.22
C LYS A 264 -4.84 -19.73 -5.03
N LEU A 265 -3.63 -19.33 -4.66
CA LEU A 265 -2.93 -19.86 -3.49
C LEU A 265 -3.43 -19.26 -2.17
N LEU A 266 -4.24 -18.22 -2.24
CA LEU A 266 -4.81 -17.54 -1.07
C LEU A 266 -6.24 -18.02 -0.83
N ASP A 267 -6.53 -18.45 0.39
CA ASP A 267 -7.90 -18.71 0.85
C ASP A 267 -8.56 -17.38 1.23
N ILE A 268 -8.94 -16.60 0.22
CA ILE A 268 -9.57 -15.30 0.40
C ILE A 268 -10.72 -15.09 -0.58
N LYS A 269 -11.82 -14.53 -0.09
CA LYS A 269 -12.98 -14.22 -0.91
C LYS A 269 -12.65 -13.09 -1.89
N ILE A 270 -12.98 -13.29 -3.16
CA ILE A 270 -12.93 -12.27 -4.20
C ILE A 270 -14.36 -11.83 -4.51
N LEU A 271 -14.57 -10.52 -4.51
CA LEU A 271 -15.84 -9.89 -4.81
C LEU A 271 -15.70 -9.08 -6.13
N ASP A 272 -16.82 -9.05 -6.87
CA ASP A 272 -16.97 -8.23 -8.09
C ASP A 272 -17.35 -6.78 -7.75
#